data_a96d8437884a4359fb164f684a87d81c
#
_entry.id   a96d8437884a4359fb164f684a87d81c
#
_cell.length_a   1.000
_cell.length_b   1.000
_cell.length_c   1.000
_cell.angle_alpha   90.00
_cell.angle_beta   90.00
_cell.angle_gamma   90.00
#
_symmetry.space_group_name_H-M   'P 1'
#
loop_
_entity.id
_entity.type
_entity.pdbx_description
1 polymer ?
#
loop_
_entity_poly.entity_id
_entity_poly.type
_entity_poly.pdbx_seq_one_letter_code
_entity_poly.pdbx_strand_id
1 'polypeptide(L)'
;MDYRKQINLIDAEEVNVPINVIGCGALGSWLVLFLLKMGFKNITVYDFDNIEEHNIPNQCFSENQIGMAKVDAMDSLCKMFNKDAEERIKFVNQKITLKEVWDMEGIILCAVDSMRVRKEIYMNSIKRKDCDLFIEARLSIWGAYVYTLTQNTAFEKYEETLYDDEEAEVSPCGVSQTALPSAVNAASIMIMQMIQWLNGEEPVSRIEYSIPWLEKMSECWVD
;
A
#
# COMPACT_ATOMS: atom_id res chain seq x y z
N MET A 1 -17.61 -13.19 -6.32
CA MET A 1 -17.74 -13.39 -4.84
C MET A 1 -19.04 -12.76 -4.32
N ASP A 2 -19.45 -13.06 -3.07
CA ASP A 2 -20.63 -12.44 -2.43
C ASP A 2 -20.15 -11.42 -1.37
N TYR A 3 -20.35 -10.14 -1.64
CA TYR A 3 -19.85 -9.03 -0.81
C TYR A 3 -20.89 -8.44 0.15
N ARG A 4 -22.07 -9.10 0.33
CA ARG A 4 -23.17 -8.60 1.17
C ARG A 4 -22.80 -8.29 2.62
N LYS A 5 -21.76 -8.95 3.17
CA LYS A 5 -21.33 -8.70 4.56
C LYS A 5 -20.66 -7.33 4.77
N GLN A 6 -20.16 -6.72 3.71
CA GLN A 6 -19.46 -5.43 3.75
C GLN A 6 -20.17 -4.31 2.99
N ILE A 7 -21.34 -4.57 2.40
CA ILE A 7 -22.05 -3.63 1.53
C ILE A 7 -22.35 -2.29 2.21
N ASN A 8 -22.59 -2.30 3.53
CA ASN A 8 -22.83 -1.07 4.30
C ASN A 8 -21.52 -0.27 4.58
N LEU A 9 -20.36 -0.89 4.40
CA LEU A 9 -19.08 -0.20 4.50
C LEU A 9 -18.72 0.44 3.16
N ILE A 10 -18.78 -0.35 2.09
CA ILE A 10 -18.57 0.10 0.72
C ILE A 10 -19.10 -0.94 -0.27
N ASP A 11 -19.72 -0.47 -1.34
CA ASP A 11 -19.95 -1.29 -2.53
C ASP A 11 -18.75 -1.18 -3.49
N ALA A 12 -17.75 -2.02 -3.27
CA ALA A 12 -16.50 -1.97 -4.02
C ALA A 12 -16.67 -2.32 -5.50
N GLU A 13 -17.75 -3.01 -5.90
CA GLU A 13 -18.07 -3.31 -7.29
C GLU A 13 -18.47 -2.06 -8.08
N GLU A 14 -19.02 -1.05 -7.42
CA GLU A 14 -19.42 0.23 -8.03
C GLU A 14 -18.26 1.23 -8.09
N VAL A 15 -17.13 0.96 -7.39
CA VAL A 15 -15.94 1.80 -7.43
C VAL A 15 -15.20 1.61 -8.76
N ASN A 16 -15.11 2.70 -9.53
CA ASN A 16 -14.44 2.70 -10.85
C ASN A 16 -13.14 3.50 -10.87
N VAL A 17 -12.72 4.07 -9.72
CA VAL A 17 -11.47 4.81 -9.60
C VAL A 17 -10.29 3.85 -9.77
N PRO A 18 -9.27 4.18 -10.59
CA PRO A 18 -8.05 3.39 -10.70
C PRO A 18 -7.32 3.28 -9.34
N ILE A 19 -6.82 2.10 -9.02
CA ILE A 19 -6.04 1.84 -7.80
C ILE A 19 -4.67 1.31 -8.21
N ASN A 20 -3.63 2.05 -7.89
CA ASN A 20 -2.25 1.70 -8.19
C ASN A 20 -1.54 1.26 -6.91
N VAL A 21 -1.10 0.00 -6.84
CA VAL A 21 -0.29 -0.52 -5.73
C VAL A 21 1.15 -0.58 -6.19
N ILE A 22 2.03 0.20 -5.55
CA ILE A 22 3.45 0.26 -5.90
C ILE A 22 4.25 -0.46 -4.82
N GLY A 23 4.81 -1.61 -5.17
CA GLY A 23 5.44 -2.58 -4.28
C GLY A 23 4.50 -3.73 -3.89
N CYS A 24 4.97 -4.97 -3.98
CA CYS A 24 4.25 -6.20 -3.62
C CYS A 24 5.03 -7.01 -2.55
N GLY A 25 5.68 -6.28 -1.63
CA GLY A 25 6.42 -6.84 -0.50
C GLY A 25 5.57 -7.07 0.75
N ALA A 26 6.17 -6.83 1.93
CA ALA A 26 5.53 -7.06 3.23
C ALA A 26 4.19 -6.34 3.40
N LEU A 27 4.07 -5.11 2.91
CA LEU A 27 2.83 -4.33 2.96
C LEU A 27 1.95 -4.60 1.74
N GLY A 28 2.53 -4.50 0.54
CA GLY A 28 1.77 -4.52 -0.72
C GLY A 28 1.09 -5.85 -1.00
N SER A 29 1.69 -6.99 -0.66
CA SER A 29 1.06 -8.30 -0.87
C SER A 29 -0.24 -8.45 -0.08
N TRP A 30 -0.32 -7.91 1.14
CA TRP A 30 -1.56 -7.87 1.94
C TRP A 30 -2.56 -6.87 1.40
N LEU A 31 -2.12 -5.68 0.96
CA LEU A 31 -3.00 -4.69 0.30
C LEU A 31 -3.71 -5.30 -0.90
N VAL A 32 -2.97 -5.96 -1.79
CA VAL A 32 -3.54 -6.62 -2.99
C VAL A 32 -4.57 -7.67 -2.60
N LEU A 33 -4.25 -8.52 -1.63
CA LEU A 33 -5.18 -9.54 -1.15
C LEU A 33 -6.45 -8.94 -0.54
N PHE A 34 -6.32 -7.87 0.25
CA PHE A 34 -7.49 -7.20 0.86
C PHE A 34 -8.35 -6.53 -0.20
N LEU A 35 -7.77 -5.80 -1.14
CA LEU A 35 -8.50 -5.18 -2.26
C LEU A 35 -9.31 -6.22 -3.04
N LEU A 36 -8.68 -7.35 -3.40
CA LEU A 36 -9.36 -8.43 -4.11
C LEU A 36 -10.52 -9.02 -3.29
N LYS A 37 -10.27 -9.32 -2.01
CA LYS A 37 -11.29 -9.91 -1.12
C LYS A 37 -12.44 -8.97 -0.82
N MET A 38 -12.22 -7.67 -0.87
CA MET A 38 -13.26 -6.65 -0.73
C MET A 38 -14.04 -6.39 -2.03
N GLY A 39 -13.55 -6.87 -3.18
CA GLY A 39 -14.25 -6.77 -4.45
C GLY A 39 -13.84 -5.58 -5.32
N PHE A 40 -12.79 -4.87 -4.95
CA PHE A 40 -12.26 -3.79 -5.79
C PHE A 40 -11.80 -4.33 -7.15
N LYS A 41 -11.85 -3.47 -8.15
CA LYS A 41 -11.43 -3.70 -9.54
C LYS A 41 -10.62 -2.51 -10.04
N ASN A 42 -10.14 -2.57 -11.26
CA ASN A 42 -9.29 -1.54 -11.87
C ASN A 42 -8.00 -1.31 -11.06
N ILE A 43 -7.37 -2.42 -10.63
CA ILE A 43 -6.16 -2.42 -9.81
C ILE A 43 -4.96 -2.70 -10.70
N THR A 44 -3.89 -1.90 -10.56
CA THR A 44 -2.60 -2.19 -11.17
C THR A 44 -1.54 -2.34 -10.08
N VAL A 45 -0.78 -3.43 -10.11
CA VAL A 45 0.25 -3.76 -9.12
C VAL A 45 1.62 -3.76 -9.79
N TYR A 46 2.56 -3.01 -9.24
CA TYR A 46 3.94 -2.90 -9.74
C TYR A 46 4.92 -3.47 -8.73
N ASP A 47 5.73 -4.42 -9.16
CA ASP A 47 6.90 -4.91 -8.41
C ASP A 47 7.87 -5.58 -9.40
N PHE A 48 9.16 -5.54 -9.12
CA PHE A 48 10.19 -6.12 -9.99
C PHE A 48 11.05 -7.16 -9.29
N ASP A 49 10.80 -7.40 -7.99
CA ASP A 49 11.58 -8.33 -7.19
C ASP A 49 11.12 -9.78 -7.36
N ASN A 50 12.03 -10.69 -7.03
CA ASN A 50 11.73 -12.08 -6.79
C ASN A 50 11.53 -12.35 -5.29
N ILE A 51 10.83 -13.44 -4.99
CA ILE A 51 10.62 -13.90 -3.63
C ILE A 51 11.91 -14.54 -3.12
N GLU A 52 12.34 -14.10 -1.94
CA GLU A 52 13.48 -14.64 -1.21
C GLU A 52 13.02 -15.31 0.09
N GLU A 53 13.86 -16.16 0.67
CA GLU A 53 13.53 -16.92 1.88
C GLU A 53 13.09 -16.02 3.04
N HIS A 54 13.77 -14.88 3.24
CA HIS A 54 13.45 -13.92 4.30
C HIS A 54 12.12 -13.17 4.09
N ASN A 55 11.50 -13.27 2.91
CA ASN A 55 10.20 -12.69 2.62
C ASN A 55 9.02 -13.52 3.16
N ILE A 56 9.21 -14.85 3.32
CA ILE A 56 8.13 -15.77 3.65
C ILE A 56 7.43 -15.43 4.98
N PRO A 57 8.14 -15.05 6.06
CA PRO A 57 7.48 -14.83 7.35
C PRO A 57 6.53 -13.64 7.40
N ASN A 58 6.65 -12.65 6.50
CA ASN A 58 5.89 -11.39 6.58
C ASN A 58 5.14 -10.98 5.29
N GLN A 59 5.29 -11.76 4.20
CA GLN A 59 4.59 -11.53 2.93
C GLN A 59 3.56 -12.64 2.65
N CYS A 60 2.65 -12.43 1.70
CA CYS A 60 1.61 -13.41 1.34
C CYS A 60 2.12 -14.59 0.49
N PHE A 61 3.39 -14.93 0.60
CA PHE A 61 4.01 -15.98 -0.22
C PHE A 61 4.32 -17.23 0.60
N SER A 62 4.56 -18.32 -0.10
CA SER A 62 4.91 -19.63 0.46
C SER A 62 6.30 -20.10 0.01
N GLU A 63 6.92 -21.00 0.78
CA GLU A 63 8.29 -21.48 0.53
C GLU A 63 8.49 -22.04 -0.89
N ASN A 64 7.48 -22.70 -1.47
CA ASN A 64 7.54 -23.25 -2.82
C ASN A 64 7.47 -22.17 -3.93
N GLN A 65 7.30 -20.92 -3.58
CA GLN A 65 7.32 -19.78 -4.51
C GLN A 65 8.65 -19.02 -4.49
N ILE A 66 9.62 -19.43 -3.65
CA ILE A 66 10.95 -18.79 -3.60
C ILE A 66 11.59 -18.83 -4.99
N GLY A 67 12.11 -17.67 -5.43
CA GLY A 67 12.69 -17.45 -6.76
C GLY A 67 11.69 -17.00 -7.83
N MET A 68 10.39 -17.11 -7.61
CA MET A 68 9.38 -16.54 -8.52
C MET A 68 9.33 -15.01 -8.40
N ALA A 69 8.94 -14.35 -9.49
CA ALA A 69 8.61 -12.93 -9.40
C ALA A 69 7.43 -12.71 -8.45
N LYS A 70 7.50 -11.70 -7.57
CA LYS A 70 6.45 -11.40 -6.57
C LYS A 70 5.09 -11.19 -7.22
N VAL A 71 5.05 -10.47 -8.34
CA VAL A 71 3.81 -10.21 -9.09
C VAL A 71 3.18 -11.48 -9.68
N ASP A 72 3.99 -12.43 -10.17
CA ASP A 72 3.49 -13.68 -10.74
C ASP A 72 2.95 -14.61 -9.65
N ALA A 73 3.64 -14.66 -8.52
CA ALA A 73 3.20 -15.40 -7.34
C ALA A 73 1.89 -14.83 -6.78
N MET A 74 1.77 -13.48 -6.73
CA MET A 74 0.57 -12.80 -6.25
C MET A 74 -0.61 -12.99 -7.22
N ASP A 75 -0.39 -12.95 -8.53
CA ASP A 75 -1.41 -13.27 -9.54
C ASP A 75 -1.98 -14.69 -9.32
N SER A 76 -1.07 -15.66 -9.15
CA SER A 76 -1.45 -17.05 -8.86
C SER A 76 -2.28 -17.16 -7.58
N LEU A 77 -1.88 -16.47 -6.51
CA LEU A 77 -2.61 -16.44 -5.25
C LEU A 77 -3.99 -15.80 -5.41
N CYS A 78 -4.08 -14.68 -6.11
CA CYS A 78 -5.34 -13.99 -6.38
C CYS A 78 -6.34 -14.88 -7.13
N LYS A 79 -5.88 -15.62 -8.13
CA LYS A 79 -6.71 -16.58 -8.90
C LYS A 79 -7.23 -17.73 -8.05
N MET A 80 -6.51 -18.14 -7.00
CA MET A 80 -7.00 -19.13 -6.04
C MET A 80 -8.19 -18.61 -5.21
N PHE A 81 -8.23 -17.31 -4.90
CA PHE A 81 -9.31 -16.70 -4.13
C PHE A 81 -10.47 -16.23 -4.98
N ASN A 82 -10.21 -15.76 -6.20
CA ASN A 82 -11.23 -15.23 -7.11
C ASN A 82 -10.89 -15.63 -8.55
N LYS A 83 -11.75 -16.44 -9.17
CA LYS A 83 -11.57 -16.90 -10.55
C LYS A 83 -11.53 -15.74 -11.57
N ASP A 84 -12.14 -14.61 -11.24
CA ASP A 84 -12.22 -13.42 -12.08
C ASP A 84 -11.11 -12.40 -11.71
N ALA A 85 -10.05 -12.81 -11.00
CA ALA A 85 -8.99 -11.92 -10.52
C ALA A 85 -8.25 -11.21 -11.65
N GLU A 86 -8.03 -11.87 -12.78
CA GLU A 86 -7.34 -11.30 -13.95
C GLU A 86 -8.12 -10.17 -14.64
N GLU A 87 -9.44 -10.12 -14.45
CA GLU A 87 -10.28 -9.03 -14.94
C GLU A 87 -10.25 -7.82 -13.99
N ARG A 88 -9.76 -8.00 -12.77
CA ARG A 88 -9.75 -6.99 -11.69
C ARG A 88 -8.39 -6.38 -11.44
N ILE A 89 -7.34 -7.20 -11.59
CA ILE A 89 -5.97 -6.83 -11.22
C ILE A 89 -5.03 -7.07 -12.40
N LYS A 90 -4.30 -6.04 -12.78
CA LYS A 90 -3.17 -6.12 -13.71
C LYS A 90 -1.88 -6.15 -12.90
N PHE A 91 -1.04 -7.15 -13.14
CA PHE A 91 0.29 -7.27 -12.55
C PHE A 91 1.37 -6.84 -13.54
N VAL A 92 2.32 -6.03 -13.08
CA VAL A 92 3.38 -5.44 -13.91
C VAL A 92 4.73 -5.74 -13.26
N ASN A 93 5.48 -6.68 -13.87
CA ASN A 93 6.82 -7.06 -13.41
C ASN A 93 7.86 -6.06 -13.95
N GLN A 94 7.91 -4.88 -13.32
CA GLN A 94 8.92 -3.88 -13.65
C GLN A 94 9.12 -2.89 -12.50
N LYS A 95 10.31 -2.30 -12.45
CA LYS A 95 10.59 -1.17 -11.56
C LYS A 95 9.79 0.04 -12.02
N ILE A 96 9.10 0.68 -11.09
CA ILE A 96 8.35 1.91 -11.37
C ILE A 96 9.30 3.01 -11.86
N THR A 97 8.91 3.71 -12.90
CA THR A 97 9.62 4.89 -13.44
C THR A 97 8.78 6.14 -13.27
N LEU A 98 9.43 7.32 -13.36
CA LEU A 98 8.71 8.60 -13.28
C LEU A 98 7.63 8.72 -14.37
N LYS A 99 7.85 8.11 -15.54
CA LYS A 99 6.87 8.15 -16.63
C LYS A 99 5.58 7.43 -16.22
N GLU A 100 5.69 6.24 -15.64
CA GLU A 100 4.51 5.52 -15.16
C GLU A 100 3.80 6.29 -14.04
N VAL A 101 4.56 6.91 -13.11
CA VAL A 101 3.98 7.72 -12.04
C VAL A 101 3.21 8.92 -12.60
N TRP A 102 3.71 9.56 -13.65
CA TRP A 102 3.03 10.70 -14.29
C TRP A 102 1.72 10.31 -14.99
N ASP A 103 1.63 9.09 -15.46
CA ASP A 103 0.45 8.56 -16.16
C ASP A 103 -0.56 7.92 -15.17
N MET A 104 -0.27 7.88 -13.86
CA MET A 104 -1.17 7.33 -12.83
C MET A 104 -2.25 8.33 -12.45
N GLU A 105 -3.48 7.85 -12.51
CA GLU A 105 -4.67 8.55 -12.04
C GLU A 105 -5.27 7.84 -10.82
N GLY A 106 -6.17 8.52 -10.12
CA GLY A 106 -6.96 7.97 -9.01
C GLY A 106 -6.16 7.77 -7.73
N ILE A 107 -6.08 6.54 -7.25
CA ILE A 107 -5.53 6.20 -5.94
C ILE A 107 -4.15 5.56 -6.10
N ILE A 108 -3.18 6.02 -5.32
CA ILE A 108 -1.87 5.39 -5.19
C ILE A 108 -1.70 4.85 -3.77
N LEU A 109 -1.51 3.53 -3.65
CA LEU A 109 -1.11 2.84 -2.44
C LEU A 109 0.40 2.53 -2.55
N CYS A 110 1.21 3.36 -1.89
CA CYS A 110 2.66 3.29 -1.97
C CYS A 110 3.21 2.36 -0.88
N ALA A 111 3.69 1.19 -1.28
CA ALA A 111 4.20 0.13 -0.42
C ALA A 111 5.70 -0.16 -0.64
N VAL A 112 6.46 0.85 -1.09
CA VAL A 112 7.91 0.75 -1.31
C VAL A 112 8.68 0.91 0.01
N ASP A 113 9.83 0.28 0.11
CA ASP A 113 10.73 0.33 1.26
C ASP A 113 11.74 1.50 1.19
N SER A 114 12.13 1.96 -0.01
CA SER A 114 13.04 3.08 -0.20
C SER A 114 12.36 4.43 -0.02
N MET A 115 12.90 5.26 0.86
CA MET A 115 12.43 6.63 1.08
C MET A 115 12.66 7.50 -0.16
N ARG A 116 13.76 7.30 -0.87
CA ARG A 116 14.03 8.02 -2.12
C ARG A 116 12.97 7.74 -3.17
N VAL A 117 12.62 6.47 -3.39
CA VAL A 117 11.56 6.09 -4.36
C VAL A 117 10.20 6.65 -3.92
N ARG A 118 9.89 6.62 -2.63
CA ARG A 118 8.69 7.20 -2.03
C ARG A 118 8.58 8.70 -2.29
N LYS A 119 9.67 9.45 -2.05
CA LYS A 119 9.75 10.89 -2.37
C LYS A 119 9.49 11.14 -3.86
N GLU A 120 10.11 10.35 -4.74
CA GLU A 120 9.93 10.45 -6.19
C GLU A 120 8.46 10.23 -6.59
N ILE A 121 7.81 9.20 -6.04
CA ILE A 121 6.38 8.93 -6.30
C ILE A 121 5.52 10.08 -5.79
N TYR A 122 5.68 10.48 -4.53
CA TYR A 122 4.95 11.60 -3.93
C TYR A 122 5.05 12.89 -4.75
N MET A 123 6.27 13.30 -5.07
CA MET A 123 6.55 14.56 -5.79
C MET A 123 5.99 14.56 -7.21
N ASN A 124 5.86 13.40 -7.83
CA ASN A 124 5.43 13.24 -9.22
C ASN A 124 3.98 12.74 -9.37
N SER A 125 3.24 12.62 -8.28
CA SER A 125 1.82 12.25 -8.26
C SER A 125 0.99 13.28 -7.49
N ILE A 126 0.67 13.03 -6.23
CA ILE A 126 -0.25 13.86 -5.43
C ILE A 126 0.20 15.32 -5.31
N LYS A 127 1.51 15.58 -5.17
CA LYS A 127 2.07 16.95 -5.09
C LYS A 127 1.86 17.72 -6.40
N ARG A 128 1.83 17.04 -7.56
CA ARG A 128 1.51 17.62 -8.87
C ARG A 128 0.02 17.69 -9.16
N LYS A 129 -0.81 17.13 -8.29
CA LYS A 129 -2.27 17.02 -8.46
C LYS A 129 -2.70 16.09 -9.61
N ASP A 130 -1.85 15.12 -9.97
CA ASP A 130 -2.14 14.14 -11.03
C ASP A 130 -2.88 12.89 -10.49
N CYS A 131 -2.84 12.65 -9.15
CA CYS A 131 -3.69 11.64 -8.50
C CYS A 131 -4.59 12.27 -7.43
N ASP A 132 -5.64 11.55 -7.04
CA ASP A 132 -6.67 12.05 -6.14
C ASP A 132 -6.36 11.73 -4.67
N LEU A 133 -5.75 10.56 -4.43
CA LEU A 133 -5.44 10.03 -3.11
C LEU A 133 -4.09 9.31 -3.13
N PHE A 134 -3.21 9.66 -2.21
CA PHE A 134 -1.95 8.97 -1.99
C PHE A 134 -1.89 8.45 -0.56
N ILE A 135 -1.71 7.13 -0.39
CA ILE A 135 -1.57 6.51 0.93
C ILE A 135 -0.27 5.71 0.96
N GLU A 136 0.52 5.92 1.99
CA GLU A 136 1.74 5.17 2.23
C GLU A 136 1.87 4.72 3.69
N ALA A 137 2.68 3.68 3.94
CA ALA A 137 3.02 3.31 5.31
C ALA A 137 4.51 3.01 5.46
N ARG A 138 5.02 3.31 6.66
CA ARG A 138 6.38 3.03 7.11
C ARG A 138 6.30 2.05 8.25
N LEU A 139 6.84 0.87 8.02
CA LEU A 139 6.74 -0.25 8.93
C LEU A 139 7.94 -0.32 9.86
N SER A 140 7.70 -0.77 11.08
CA SER A 140 8.71 -1.21 12.04
C SER A 140 8.30 -2.56 12.63
N ILE A 141 9.14 -3.14 13.50
CA ILE A 141 8.78 -4.37 14.24
C ILE A 141 7.54 -4.13 15.10
N TRP A 142 7.44 -2.96 15.71
CA TRP A 142 6.48 -2.69 16.77
C TRP A 142 5.23 -1.94 16.32
N GLY A 143 5.18 -1.48 15.08
CA GLY A 143 4.05 -0.69 14.60
C GLY A 143 4.27 -0.10 13.21
N ALA A 144 3.53 0.95 12.91
CA ALA A 144 3.70 1.70 11.67
C ALA A 144 3.20 3.14 11.78
N TYR A 145 3.70 3.95 10.86
CA TYR A 145 3.09 5.22 10.47
C TYR A 145 2.34 5.03 9.16
N VAL A 146 1.08 5.46 9.10
CA VAL A 146 0.29 5.51 7.87
C VAL A 146 0.01 6.97 7.55
N TYR A 147 0.36 7.39 6.36
CA TYR A 147 0.14 8.74 5.85
C TYR A 147 -0.87 8.69 4.72
N THR A 148 -1.88 9.55 4.81
CA THR A 148 -2.95 9.69 3.81
C THR A 148 -3.01 11.12 3.34
N LEU A 149 -2.76 11.35 2.06
CA LEU A 149 -2.70 12.66 1.45
C LEU A 149 -3.81 12.79 0.41
N THR A 150 -4.60 13.83 0.56
CA THR A 150 -5.60 14.29 -0.41
C THR A 150 -5.15 15.61 -1.02
N GLN A 151 -5.93 16.16 -1.95
CA GLN A 151 -5.66 17.49 -2.48
C GLN A 151 -5.84 18.63 -1.46
N ASN A 152 -6.47 18.32 -0.30
CA ASN A 152 -6.68 19.26 0.82
C ASN A 152 -5.58 19.16 1.89
N THR A 153 -4.59 18.28 1.73
CA THR A 153 -3.55 18.07 2.74
C THR A 153 -2.52 19.20 2.74
N ALA A 154 -2.17 19.70 3.92
CA ALA A 154 -0.99 20.56 4.13
C ALA A 154 0.29 19.76 3.90
N PHE A 155 0.81 19.77 2.66
CA PHE A 155 1.93 18.93 2.24
C PHE A 155 3.23 19.19 2.99
N GLU A 156 3.44 20.40 3.49
CA GLU A 156 4.63 20.79 4.25
C GLU A 156 4.82 19.88 5.46
N LYS A 157 3.74 19.54 6.19
CA LYS A 157 3.80 18.64 7.35
C LYS A 157 4.21 17.21 6.97
N TYR A 158 3.79 16.75 5.80
CA TYR A 158 4.24 15.45 5.30
C TYR A 158 5.71 15.51 4.88
N GLU A 159 6.12 16.58 4.20
CA GLU A 159 7.50 16.79 3.74
C GLU A 159 8.50 16.81 4.89
N GLU A 160 8.13 17.37 6.06
CA GLU A 160 8.93 17.34 7.28
C GLU A 160 9.19 15.90 7.81
N THR A 161 8.37 14.95 7.42
CA THR A 161 8.54 13.55 7.83
C THR A 161 9.44 12.74 6.91
N LEU A 162 9.85 13.30 5.78
CA LEU A 162 10.71 12.64 4.79
C LEU A 162 12.19 12.76 5.21
N TYR A 163 12.90 11.64 5.16
CA TYR A 163 14.34 11.55 5.47
C TYR A 163 15.10 10.88 4.32
N ASP A 164 16.40 10.80 4.37
CA ASP A 164 17.19 10.11 3.36
C ASP A 164 17.38 8.62 3.73
N ASP A 165 17.47 7.74 2.72
CA ASP A 165 17.57 6.28 2.95
C ASP A 165 18.74 5.90 3.89
N GLU A 166 19.79 6.72 3.94
CA GLU A 166 20.95 6.55 4.81
C GLU A 166 20.64 6.80 6.30
N GLU A 167 19.57 7.53 6.60
CA GLU A 167 19.10 7.82 7.96
C GLU A 167 18.16 6.73 8.49
N ALA A 168 17.77 5.77 7.63
CA ALA A 168 16.90 4.67 8.02
C ALA A 168 17.62 3.74 9.01
N GLU A 169 16.95 3.35 10.07
CA GLU A 169 17.47 2.35 11.02
C GLU A 169 17.61 1.00 10.31
N VAL A 170 18.85 0.56 10.15
CA VAL A 170 19.18 -0.76 9.62
C VAL A 170 19.49 -1.70 10.75
N SER A 171 18.89 -2.89 10.78
CA SER A 171 19.21 -3.90 11.78
C SER A 171 20.69 -4.35 11.68
N PRO A 172 21.25 -4.93 12.75
CA PRO A 172 22.61 -5.49 12.71
C PRO A 172 22.84 -6.53 11.61
N CYS A 173 21.78 -7.12 11.07
CA CYS A 173 21.84 -8.07 9.95
C CYS A 173 21.75 -7.41 8.57
N GLY A 174 21.65 -6.08 8.47
CA GLY A 174 21.54 -5.35 7.21
C GLY A 174 20.16 -5.44 6.52
N VAL A 175 19.15 -6.00 7.20
CA VAL A 175 17.78 -6.14 6.69
C VAL A 175 16.84 -5.23 7.48
N SER A 176 15.97 -4.49 6.78
CA SER A 176 14.89 -3.75 7.43
C SER A 176 13.95 -4.71 8.16
N GLN A 177 13.84 -4.54 9.47
CA GLN A 177 13.03 -5.45 10.30
C GLN A 177 11.55 -5.04 10.23
N THR A 178 10.71 -5.96 9.78
CA THR A 178 9.27 -5.78 9.69
C THR A 178 8.57 -7.03 10.21
N ALA A 179 7.68 -6.86 11.17
CA ALA A 179 6.86 -7.95 11.67
C ALA A 179 5.57 -8.09 10.87
N LEU A 180 5.11 -9.34 10.68
CA LEU A 180 3.83 -9.63 10.03
C LEU A 180 2.66 -8.82 10.62
N PRO A 181 2.47 -8.74 11.95
CA PRO A 181 1.37 -7.95 12.51
C PRO A 181 1.43 -6.47 12.14
N SER A 182 2.62 -5.87 12.05
CA SER A 182 2.79 -4.48 11.63
C SER A 182 2.33 -4.28 10.17
N ALA A 183 2.73 -5.18 9.28
CA ALA A 183 2.36 -5.12 7.87
C ALA A 183 0.85 -5.29 7.64
N VAL A 184 0.23 -6.30 8.28
CA VAL A 184 -1.21 -6.58 8.15
C VAL A 184 -2.06 -5.44 8.72
N ASN A 185 -1.71 -4.91 9.90
CA ASN A 185 -2.43 -3.78 10.49
C ASN A 185 -2.28 -2.52 9.63
N ALA A 186 -1.09 -2.21 9.13
CA ALA A 186 -0.88 -1.07 8.24
C ALA A 186 -1.73 -1.20 6.97
N ALA A 187 -1.72 -2.37 6.31
CA ALA A 187 -2.54 -2.63 5.13
C ALA A 187 -4.03 -2.43 5.43
N SER A 188 -4.52 -2.92 6.57
CA SER A 188 -5.91 -2.72 6.99
C SER A 188 -6.25 -1.24 7.20
N ILE A 189 -5.37 -0.48 7.85
CA ILE A 189 -5.56 0.96 8.08
C ILE A 189 -5.57 1.70 6.74
N MET A 190 -4.63 1.42 5.82
CA MET A 190 -4.59 2.04 4.49
C MET A 190 -5.89 1.81 3.71
N ILE A 191 -6.42 0.58 3.72
CA ILE A 191 -7.72 0.26 3.09
C ILE A 191 -8.85 1.06 3.74
N MET A 192 -8.89 1.16 5.07
CA MET A 192 -9.94 1.92 5.75
C MET A 192 -9.88 3.42 5.45
N GLN A 193 -8.67 4.01 5.37
CA GLN A 193 -8.49 5.41 4.97
C GLN A 193 -8.95 5.64 3.51
N MET A 194 -8.63 4.71 2.61
CA MET A 194 -9.12 4.73 1.23
C MET A 194 -10.66 4.69 1.17
N ILE A 195 -11.29 3.81 1.97
CA ILE A 195 -12.76 3.70 2.01
C ILE A 195 -13.39 4.96 2.58
N GLN A 196 -12.84 5.58 3.63
CA GLN A 196 -13.32 6.86 4.14
C GLN A 196 -13.35 7.92 3.04
N TRP A 197 -12.24 8.05 2.31
CA TRP A 197 -12.16 8.98 1.19
C TRP A 197 -13.17 8.66 0.07
N LEU A 198 -13.33 7.39 -0.31
CA LEU A 198 -14.30 6.95 -1.32
C LEU A 198 -15.76 7.22 -0.89
N ASN A 199 -16.03 7.22 0.40
CA ASN A 199 -17.35 7.58 0.96
C ASN A 199 -17.55 9.10 1.09
N GLY A 200 -16.58 9.92 0.66
CA GLY A 200 -16.63 11.38 0.72
C GLY A 200 -16.29 11.96 2.11
N GLU A 201 -15.69 11.17 2.98
CA GLU A 201 -15.18 11.61 4.28
C GLU A 201 -13.70 12.04 4.14
N GLU A 202 -13.28 13.07 4.90
CA GLU A 202 -11.87 13.45 4.95
C GLU A 202 -11.09 12.43 5.79
N PRO A 203 -10.10 11.73 5.20
CA PRO A 203 -9.31 10.75 5.94
C PRO A 203 -8.31 11.43 6.89
N VAL A 204 -7.85 10.68 7.88
CA VAL A 204 -6.83 11.16 8.81
C VAL A 204 -5.47 11.18 8.12
N SER A 205 -4.78 12.34 8.13
CA SER A 205 -3.53 12.55 7.38
C SER A 205 -2.36 11.72 7.91
N ARG A 206 -2.29 11.49 9.23
CA ARG A 206 -1.28 10.67 9.89
C ARG A 206 -1.90 9.79 10.96
N ILE A 207 -1.64 8.50 10.88
CA ILE A 207 -1.95 7.54 11.93
C ILE A 207 -0.64 6.88 12.36
N GLU A 208 -0.35 6.93 13.64
CA GLU A 208 0.71 6.17 14.27
C GLU A 208 0.09 5.12 15.20
N TYR A 209 0.57 3.89 15.15
CA TYR A 209 0.17 2.88 16.09
C TYR A 209 1.35 2.03 16.54
N SER A 210 1.27 1.57 17.78
CA SER A 210 2.24 0.66 18.40
C SER A 210 1.53 -0.61 18.85
N ILE A 211 1.97 -1.76 18.35
CA ILE A 211 1.37 -3.07 18.65
C ILE A 211 1.51 -3.44 20.14
N PRO A 212 2.70 -3.30 20.79
CA PRO A 212 2.86 -3.71 22.17
C PRO A 212 1.98 -2.96 23.17
N TRP A 213 1.70 -1.70 22.85
CA TRP A 213 0.98 -0.81 23.76
C TRP A 213 -0.50 -0.65 23.37
N LEU A 214 -0.91 -1.14 22.20
CA LEU A 214 -2.22 -0.91 21.57
C LEU A 214 -2.59 0.58 21.52
N GLU A 215 -1.58 1.43 21.46
CA GLU A 215 -1.73 2.87 21.39
C GLU A 215 -1.90 3.31 19.93
N LYS A 216 -2.81 4.25 19.73
CA LYS A 216 -3.05 4.89 18.43
C LYS A 216 -3.05 6.41 18.61
N MET A 217 -2.25 7.11 17.83
CA MET A 217 -2.34 8.55 17.65
C MET A 217 -2.78 8.87 16.22
N SER A 218 -3.53 9.95 16.05
CA SER A 218 -4.02 10.38 14.75
C SER A 218 -4.06 11.90 14.65
N GLU A 219 -3.69 12.42 13.48
CA GLU A 219 -3.63 13.85 13.19
C GLU A 219 -4.30 14.16 11.85
N CYS A 220 -5.04 15.26 11.79
CA CYS A 220 -5.56 15.82 10.55
C CYS A 220 -4.75 17.06 10.16
N TRP A 221 -4.29 17.09 8.92
CA TRP A 221 -3.47 18.15 8.34
C TRP A 221 -4.21 18.79 7.15
N VAL A 222 -5.29 19.49 7.46
CA VAL A 222 -6.09 20.25 6.47
C VAL A 222 -5.75 21.73 6.59
N ASP A 223 -5.69 22.43 5.44
CA ASP A 223 -5.52 23.88 5.34
C ASP A 223 -6.83 24.63 5.67
#